data_dba2632dba88e427864d4a090c0014d2
#
_entry.id   dba2632dba88e427864d4a090c0014d2
#
_cell.length_a   1.000
_cell.length_b   1.000
_cell.length_c   1.000
_cell.angle_alpha   90.00
_cell.angle_beta   90.00
_cell.angle_gamma   90.00
#
_symmetry.space_group_name_H-M   'P 1'
#
loop_
_entity.id
_entity.type
_entity.pdbx_description
1 polymer ?
#
loop_
_entity_poly.entity_id
_entity_poly.type
_entity_poly.pdbx_seq_one_letter_code
_entity_poly.pdbx_strand_id
1 'polypeptide(L)'
;MQRPMNNDEFNQYDAERFHGQVAEQLGISVDELKTWMINDIERVTEGGKDVGHMVVFRESTPEEVLEKLKNRQSHFTAMTGVIEGE
;
A
#
# COMPACT_ATOMS: atom_id res chain seq x y z
N MET A 1 16.33 12.49 31.29
CA MET A 1 15.13 12.81 30.56
C MET A 1 15.03 11.90 29.35
N GLN A 2 13.88 11.40 29.13
CA GLN A 2 13.72 10.56 27.99
C GLN A 2 13.66 11.38 26.71
N ARG A 3 14.40 10.91 25.73
CA ARG A 3 14.34 11.54 24.42
C ARG A 3 13.03 11.15 23.75
N PRO A 4 12.28 12.11 23.26
CA PRO A 4 11.06 11.74 22.55
C PRO A 4 11.41 11.02 21.26
N MET A 5 10.55 10.12 20.87
CA MET A 5 10.71 9.47 19.58
C MET A 5 10.64 10.54 18.50
N ASN A 6 11.57 10.54 17.60
CA ASN A 6 11.51 11.54 16.55
C ASN A 6 10.45 11.13 15.52
N ASN A 7 9.96 12.13 14.80
CA ASN A 7 8.85 11.90 13.90
C ASN A 7 9.19 10.93 12.78
N ASP A 8 10.44 10.94 12.33
CA ASP A 8 10.84 10.07 11.25
C ASP A 8 10.76 8.60 11.64
N GLU A 9 11.23 8.28 12.84
CA GLU A 9 11.17 6.91 13.32
C GLU A 9 9.73 6.44 13.47
N PHE A 10 8.90 7.29 14.04
CA PHE A 10 7.50 6.95 14.25
C PHE A 10 6.77 6.76 12.93
N ASN A 11 6.99 7.67 12.00
CA ASN A 11 6.33 7.59 10.69
C ASN A 11 6.80 6.37 9.92
N GLN A 12 8.06 6.03 10.01
CA GLN A 12 8.59 4.87 9.33
C GLN A 12 7.94 3.59 9.85
N TYR A 13 7.76 3.49 11.15
CA TYR A 13 7.14 2.33 11.75
C TYR A 13 5.70 2.19 11.28
N ASP A 14 4.96 3.30 11.29
CA ASP A 14 3.57 3.28 10.83
C ASP A 14 3.47 2.95 9.36
N ALA A 15 4.39 3.47 8.57
CA ALA A 15 4.38 3.19 7.14
C ALA A 15 4.61 1.72 6.86
N GLU A 16 5.48 1.08 7.63
CA GLU A 16 5.73 -0.35 7.44
C GLU A 16 4.51 -1.19 7.77
N ARG A 17 3.81 -0.84 8.83
CA ARG A 17 2.57 -1.54 9.18
C ARG A 17 1.52 -1.36 8.09
N PHE A 18 1.40 -0.15 7.60
CA PHE A 18 0.45 0.16 6.55
C PHE A 18 0.78 -0.63 5.28
N HIS A 19 2.04 -0.62 4.89
CA HIS A 19 2.47 -1.38 3.72
C HIS A 19 2.21 -2.87 3.88
N GLY A 20 2.41 -3.38 5.10
CA GLY A 20 2.13 -4.78 5.36
C GLY A 20 0.68 -5.15 5.15
N GLN A 21 -0.21 -4.28 5.62
CA GLN A 21 -1.65 -4.53 5.46
C GLN A 21 -2.07 -4.42 4.00
N VAL A 22 -1.52 -3.43 3.30
CA VAL A 22 -1.82 -3.27 1.88
C VAL A 22 -1.37 -4.50 1.10
N ALA A 23 -0.13 -4.92 1.33
CA ALA A 23 0.42 -6.08 0.62
C ALA A 23 -0.41 -7.32 0.89
N GLU A 24 -0.81 -7.52 2.14
CA GLU A 24 -1.62 -8.67 2.51
C GLU A 24 -2.95 -8.67 1.77
N GLN A 25 -3.59 -7.52 1.71
CA GLN A 25 -4.87 -7.44 1.01
C GLN A 25 -4.72 -7.65 -0.48
N LEU A 26 -3.60 -7.25 -1.04
CA LEU A 26 -3.34 -7.44 -2.47
C LEU A 26 -2.82 -8.83 -2.81
N GLY A 27 -2.38 -9.58 -1.80
CA GLY A 27 -1.91 -10.95 -2.05
C GLY A 27 -0.45 -11.03 -2.46
N ILE A 28 0.33 -10.01 -2.16
CA ILE A 28 1.76 -9.99 -2.47
C ILE A 28 2.55 -9.69 -1.19
N SER A 29 3.87 -9.82 -1.27
CA SER A 29 4.71 -9.52 -0.13
C SER A 29 4.96 -8.02 -0.05
N VAL A 30 5.42 -7.57 1.13
CA VAL A 30 5.78 -6.16 1.30
C VAL A 30 6.93 -5.80 0.37
N ASP A 31 7.90 -6.70 0.21
CA ASP A 31 9.02 -6.44 -0.68
C ASP A 31 8.55 -6.25 -2.12
N GLU A 32 7.62 -7.08 -2.57
CA GLU A 32 7.06 -6.93 -3.91
C GLU A 32 6.32 -5.62 -4.05
N LEU A 33 5.55 -5.26 -3.04
CA LEU A 33 4.82 -4.01 -3.07
C LEU A 33 5.77 -2.82 -3.19
N LYS A 34 6.77 -2.77 -2.33
CA LYS A 34 7.70 -1.64 -2.32
C LYS A 34 8.57 -1.58 -3.56
N THR A 35 8.90 -2.73 -4.11
CA THR A 35 9.76 -2.79 -5.28
C THR A 35 9.04 -2.31 -6.53
N TRP A 36 7.78 -2.66 -6.66
CA TRP A 36 7.08 -2.47 -7.92
C TRP A 36 6.05 -1.34 -7.94
N MET A 37 5.65 -0.81 -6.78
CA MET A 37 4.68 0.28 -6.81
C MET A 37 5.34 1.58 -7.27
N ILE A 38 4.56 2.39 -7.95
CA ILE A 38 4.97 3.74 -8.36
C ILE A 38 4.35 4.72 -7.39
N ASN A 39 5.15 5.68 -6.92
CA ASN A 39 4.64 6.72 -6.03
C ASN A 39 4.07 6.14 -4.75
N ASP A 40 3.42 6.97 -3.98
CA ASP A 40 2.81 6.54 -2.74
C ASP A 40 1.44 5.94 -2.98
N ILE A 41 1.00 5.16 -2.01
CA ILE A 41 -0.33 4.58 -2.04
C ILE A 41 -1.34 5.70 -1.84
N GLU A 42 -2.33 5.76 -2.71
CA GLU A 42 -3.32 6.81 -2.66
C GLU A 42 -4.56 6.39 -1.88
N ARG A 43 -5.06 7.32 -1.08
CA ARG A 43 -6.31 7.10 -0.39
C ARG A 43 -7.45 7.42 -1.34
N VAL A 44 -8.42 6.53 -1.40
CA VAL A 44 -9.59 6.73 -2.24
C VAL A 44 -10.77 7.08 -1.35
N THR A 45 -11.43 8.18 -1.66
CA THR A 45 -12.60 8.60 -0.89
C THR A 45 -13.79 8.75 -1.82
N GLU A 46 -14.97 8.60 -1.25
CA GLU A 46 -16.20 8.73 -2.00
C GLU A 46 -17.23 9.32 -1.09
N GLY A 47 -17.76 10.48 -1.47
CA GLY A 47 -18.73 11.16 -0.63
C GLY A 47 -18.18 11.55 0.73
N GLY A 48 -16.89 11.84 0.79
CA GLY A 48 -16.25 12.24 2.04
C GLY A 48 -15.83 11.10 2.94
N LYS A 49 -16.02 9.86 2.50
CA LYS A 49 -15.64 8.70 3.30
C LYS A 49 -14.53 7.93 2.62
N ASP A 50 -13.63 7.38 3.43
CA ASP A 50 -12.57 6.52 2.90
C ASP A 50 -13.17 5.21 2.45
N VAL A 51 -12.91 4.83 1.19
CA VAL A 51 -13.40 3.56 0.68
C VAL A 51 -12.27 2.58 0.40
N GLY A 52 -11.03 3.02 0.55
CA GLY A 52 -9.90 2.13 0.37
C GLY A 52 -8.68 2.87 -0.09
N HIS A 53 -7.74 2.11 -0.63
CA HIS A 53 -6.48 2.67 -1.12
C HIS A 53 -6.17 2.08 -2.48
N MET A 54 -5.52 2.86 -3.31
CA MET A 54 -5.17 2.45 -4.66
C MET A 54 -3.66 2.42 -4.82
N VAL A 55 -3.17 1.36 -5.43
CA VAL A 55 -1.74 1.20 -5.67
C VAL A 55 -1.54 1.04 -7.16
N VAL A 56 -0.62 1.83 -7.71
CA VAL A 56 -0.25 1.75 -9.12
C VAL A 56 1.13 1.10 -9.21
N PHE A 57 1.26 0.15 -10.11
CA PHE A 57 2.50 -0.62 -10.26
C PHE A 57 3.23 -0.21 -11.54
N ARG A 58 4.54 -0.40 -11.53
CA ARG A 58 5.38 -0.07 -12.67
C ARG A 58 5.05 -0.97 -13.86
N GLU A 59 5.28 -0.44 -15.05
CA GLU A 59 5.10 -1.26 -16.24
C GLU A 59 6.07 -2.42 -16.29
N SER A 60 7.19 -2.30 -15.60
CA SER A 60 8.19 -3.36 -15.55
C SER A 60 7.86 -4.45 -14.54
N THR A 61 6.73 -4.33 -13.85
CA THR A 61 6.33 -5.34 -12.87
C THR A 61 6.15 -6.70 -13.55
N PRO A 62 6.78 -7.75 -13.02
CA PRO A 62 6.62 -9.09 -13.61
C PRO A 62 5.17 -9.53 -13.61
N GLU A 63 4.79 -10.27 -14.67
CA GLU A 63 3.42 -10.77 -14.76
C GLU A 63 3.06 -11.63 -13.57
N GLU A 64 4.00 -12.40 -13.05
CA GLU A 64 3.70 -13.26 -11.91
C GLU A 64 3.30 -12.46 -10.67
N VAL A 65 3.83 -11.25 -10.53
CA VAL A 65 3.42 -10.39 -9.43
C VAL A 65 2.03 -9.83 -9.71
N LEU A 66 1.80 -9.38 -10.93
CA LEU A 66 0.51 -8.83 -11.31
C LEU A 66 -0.60 -9.85 -11.18
N GLU A 67 -0.30 -11.10 -11.49
CA GLU A 67 -1.30 -12.17 -11.42
C GLU A 67 -1.72 -12.49 -9.99
N LYS A 68 -0.85 -12.21 -9.03
CA LYS A 68 -1.19 -12.40 -7.62
C LYS A 68 -2.12 -11.34 -7.09
N LEU A 69 -2.19 -10.19 -7.75
CA LEU A 69 -2.92 -9.05 -7.21
C LEU A 69 -4.42 -9.32 -7.15
N LYS A 70 -4.97 -9.06 -5.98
CA LYS A 70 -6.40 -9.12 -5.75
C LYS A 70 -7.00 -7.75 -6.01
N ASN A 71 -8.24 -7.74 -6.48
CA ASN A 71 -8.98 -6.49 -6.72
C ASN A 71 -8.26 -5.55 -7.69
N ARG A 72 -7.71 -6.14 -8.75
CA ARG A 72 -7.09 -5.31 -9.79
C ARG A 72 -8.16 -4.49 -10.48
N GLN A 73 -7.86 -3.19 -10.62
CA GLN A 73 -8.75 -2.28 -11.32
C GLN A 73 -8.36 -2.15 -12.79
N SER A 74 -7.07 -2.36 -13.07
CA SER A 74 -6.55 -2.37 -14.42
C SER A 74 -5.31 -3.24 -14.39
N HIS A 75 -4.60 -3.30 -15.52
CA HIS A 75 -3.44 -4.18 -15.62
C HIS A 75 -2.38 -3.86 -14.54
N PHE A 76 -2.19 -2.58 -14.26
CA PHE A 76 -1.15 -2.15 -13.33
C PHE A 76 -1.69 -1.46 -12.07
N THR A 77 -2.97 -1.59 -11.80
CA THR A 77 -3.58 -0.89 -10.67
C THR A 77 -4.43 -1.85 -9.84
N ALA A 78 -4.29 -1.76 -8.53
CA ALA A 78 -5.09 -2.57 -7.63
C ALA A 78 -5.59 -1.71 -6.47
N MET A 79 -6.70 -2.13 -5.87
CA MET A 79 -7.28 -1.42 -4.74
C MET A 79 -7.41 -2.33 -3.54
N THR A 80 -7.27 -1.73 -2.36
CA THR A 80 -7.59 -2.42 -1.12
C THR A 80 -8.88 -1.84 -0.56
N GLY A 81 -9.43 -2.50 0.45
CA GLY A 81 -10.50 -1.90 1.24
C GLY A 81 -9.91 -0.91 2.24
N VAL A 82 -10.76 -0.43 3.12
CA VAL A 82 -10.31 0.48 4.17
C VAL A 82 -9.33 -0.25 5.08
N ILE A 83 -8.21 0.40 5.38
CA ILE A 83 -7.20 -0.15 6.25
C ILE A 83 -7.21 0.63 7.55
N GLU A 84 -7.47 -0.09 8.64
CA GLU A 84 -7.55 0.54 9.95
C GLU A 84 -6.18 0.72 10.54
N GLY A 85 -6.05 1.73 11.36
CA GLY A 85 -4.84 1.95 12.11
C GLY A 85 -3.77 2.71 11.34
N GLU A 86 -4.08 3.29 10.22
CA GLU A 86 -3.12 4.13 9.53
C GLU A 86 -3.00 5.50 10.15
#